data_8bcc5acacf20632d07ac01dd87fb6606
#
_entry.id   8bcc5acacf20632d07ac01dd87fb6606
#
_cell.length_a   1.000
_cell.length_b   1.000
_cell.length_c   1.000
_cell.angle_alpha   90.00
_cell.angle_beta   90.00
_cell.angle_gamma   90.00
#
_symmetry.space_group_name_H-M   'P 1'
#
loop_
_entity.id
_entity.type
_entity.pdbx_description
1 polymer ?
#
loop_
_entity_poly.entity_id
_entity_poly.type
_entity_poly.pdbx_seq_one_letter_code
_entity_poly.pdbx_strand_id
1 'polypeptide(L)'
;MFLDKTIKEVVDELNVRYFLLDIQREYVWLKKADEKKIEQLFDSILRGYPIGSFLFWKLPKEDIAKSDEQDSDKLNFQLYQFITNYDERKPHNEKIRIEQIRRDELYIVLDGQQRLTSLYIGLKGTRTLKKKNAKINNPNAYEEKRLYLNLKH
;
A
#
# COMPACT_ATOMS: atom_id res chain seq x y z
N MET A 1 4.58 22.12 -2.13
CA MET A 1 4.52 21.91 -3.59
C MET A 1 3.46 20.85 -3.87
N PHE A 2 2.50 21.17 -4.73
CA PHE A 2 1.53 20.17 -5.20
C PHE A 2 2.11 19.42 -6.40
N LEU A 3 1.94 18.10 -6.43
CA LEU A 3 2.33 17.25 -7.54
C LEU A 3 1.05 16.79 -8.26
N ASP A 4 0.90 17.19 -9.51
CA ASP A 4 -0.17 16.69 -10.36
C ASP A 4 0.25 15.33 -10.93
N LYS A 5 -0.24 14.26 -10.28
CA LYS A 5 -0.02 12.88 -10.73
C LYS A 5 -1.34 12.14 -10.83
N THR A 6 -1.45 11.31 -11.84
CA THR A 6 -2.58 10.40 -11.97
C THR A 6 -2.48 9.25 -10.96
N ILE A 7 -3.62 8.64 -10.63
CA ILE A 7 -3.66 7.44 -9.78
C ILE A 7 -2.78 6.33 -10.38
N LYS A 8 -2.81 6.19 -11.72
CA LYS A 8 -1.99 5.19 -12.42
C LYS A 8 -0.50 5.41 -12.18
N GLU A 9 0.00 6.64 -12.36
CA GLU A 9 1.42 6.94 -12.16
C GLU A 9 1.89 6.64 -10.74
N VAL A 10 1.09 6.98 -9.73
CA VAL A 10 1.45 6.71 -8.34
C VAL A 10 1.40 5.21 -8.04
N VAL A 11 0.34 4.52 -8.47
CA VAL A 11 0.19 3.07 -8.26
C VAL A 11 1.29 2.27 -8.95
N ASP A 12 1.72 2.68 -10.15
CA ASP A 12 2.82 2.03 -10.88
C ASP A 12 4.17 2.18 -10.17
N GLU A 13 4.34 3.22 -9.36
CA GLU A 13 5.57 3.51 -8.63
C GLU A 13 5.56 3.06 -7.14
N LEU A 14 4.46 2.52 -6.63
CA LEU A 14 4.45 1.90 -5.28
C LEU A 14 5.46 0.74 -5.22
N ASN A 15 6.23 0.68 -4.15
CA ASN A 15 7.37 -0.24 -3.95
C ASN A 15 8.53 -0.08 -4.96
N VAL A 16 8.49 0.96 -5.79
CA VAL A 16 9.59 1.34 -6.69
C VAL A 16 10.22 2.65 -6.23
N ARG A 17 9.38 3.62 -5.89
CA ARG A 17 9.76 4.96 -5.44
C ARG A 17 9.01 5.40 -4.18
N TYR A 18 7.80 4.87 -3.93
CA TYR A 18 6.99 5.18 -2.77
C TYR A 18 7.09 4.08 -1.72
N PHE A 19 7.40 4.47 -0.48
CA PHE A 19 7.61 3.57 0.64
C PHE A 19 6.96 4.11 1.91
N LEU A 20 6.91 3.27 2.95
CA LEU A 20 6.32 3.55 4.25
C LEU A 20 7.38 3.56 5.35
N LEU A 21 7.09 4.26 6.46
CA LEU A 21 7.85 4.17 7.71
C LEU A 21 7.16 3.21 8.69
N ASP A 22 7.92 2.75 9.69
CA ASP A 22 7.45 1.87 10.75
C ASP A 22 6.43 2.53 11.70
N ILE A 23 6.41 3.85 11.77
CA ILE A 23 5.42 4.63 12.55
C ILE A 23 4.01 4.60 11.95
N GLN A 24 3.86 4.07 10.75
CA GLN A 24 2.58 4.02 10.06
C GLN A 24 1.73 2.86 10.57
N ARG A 25 0.40 3.06 10.54
CA ARG A 25 -0.53 1.98 10.88
C ARG A 25 -0.43 0.83 9.89
N GLU A 26 -0.59 -0.40 10.38
CA GLU A 26 -0.85 -1.54 9.50
C GLU A 26 -2.07 -1.30 8.62
N TYR A 27 -2.11 -1.98 7.48
CA TYR A 27 -3.27 -1.93 6.60
C TYR A 27 -4.47 -2.62 7.25
N VAL A 28 -5.56 -1.88 7.45
CA VAL A 28 -6.73 -2.35 8.21
C VAL A 28 -8.03 -2.40 7.40
N TRP A 29 -8.06 -1.87 6.18
CA TRP A 29 -9.30 -1.74 5.39
C TRP A 29 -9.89 -3.08 4.91
N LEU A 30 -9.18 -4.18 5.05
CA LEU A 30 -9.69 -5.52 4.79
C LEU A 30 -9.88 -6.35 6.07
N LYS A 31 -9.68 -5.75 7.27
CA LYS A 31 -9.98 -6.41 8.54
C LYS A 31 -11.48 -6.36 8.80
N LYS A 32 -12.10 -7.51 9.00
CA LYS A 32 -13.50 -7.87 9.34
C LYS A 32 -14.64 -6.85 9.13
N ALA A 33 -14.58 -5.66 9.71
CA ALA A 33 -15.68 -4.66 9.66
C ALA A 33 -15.61 -3.75 8.42
N ASP A 34 -14.49 -3.74 7.73
CA ASP A 34 -14.15 -2.73 6.72
C ASP A 34 -13.99 -3.29 5.29
N GLU A 35 -14.45 -4.53 5.05
CA GLU A 35 -14.29 -5.22 3.75
C GLU A 35 -14.80 -4.42 2.54
N LYS A 36 -15.79 -3.55 2.75
CA LYS A 36 -16.41 -2.74 1.68
C LYS A 36 -15.67 -1.43 1.39
N LYS A 37 -14.66 -1.06 2.17
CA LYS A 37 -13.99 0.24 2.02
C LYS A 37 -13.26 0.38 0.67
N ILE A 38 -12.70 -0.69 0.15
CA ILE A 38 -12.09 -0.66 -1.20
C ILE A 38 -13.16 -0.37 -2.25
N GLU A 39 -14.28 -1.06 -2.20
CA GLU A 39 -15.39 -0.89 -3.14
C GLU A 39 -15.97 0.53 -3.06
N GLN A 40 -16.13 1.07 -1.84
CA GLN A 40 -16.58 2.45 -1.61
C GLN A 40 -15.57 3.49 -2.14
N LEU A 41 -14.27 3.25 -2.00
CA LEU A 41 -13.22 4.11 -2.57
C LEU A 41 -13.35 4.19 -4.09
N PHE A 42 -13.49 3.04 -4.77
CA PHE A 42 -13.65 2.98 -6.22
C PHE A 42 -14.97 3.57 -6.69
N ASP A 43 -16.08 3.36 -5.98
CA ASP A 43 -17.36 4.02 -6.27
C ASP A 43 -17.23 5.55 -6.19
N SER A 44 -16.54 6.06 -5.18
CA SER A 44 -16.27 7.50 -5.04
C SER A 44 -15.47 8.06 -6.22
N ILE A 45 -14.41 7.35 -6.65
CA ILE A 45 -13.59 7.74 -7.80
C ILE A 45 -14.44 7.76 -9.09
N LEU A 46 -15.22 6.72 -9.34
CA LEU A 46 -16.07 6.62 -10.52
C LEU A 46 -17.15 7.70 -10.58
N ARG A 47 -17.62 8.16 -9.43
CA ARG A 47 -18.57 9.29 -9.32
C ARG A 47 -17.90 10.66 -9.38
N GLY A 48 -16.57 10.72 -9.47
CA GLY A 48 -15.84 11.99 -9.48
C GLY A 48 -15.75 12.67 -8.11
N TYR A 49 -16.00 11.95 -7.02
CA TYR A 49 -15.85 12.51 -5.67
C TYR A 49 -14.38 12.59 -5.27
N PRO A 50 -14.00 13.67 -4.54
CA PRO A 50 -12.63 13.78 -4.02
C PRO A 50 -12.37 12.69 -3.01
N ILE A 51 -11.22 12.02 -3.15
CA ILE A 51 -10.77 10.96 -2.24
C ILE A 51 -9.81 11.48 -1.16
N GLY A 52 -9.68 12.78 -1.01
CA GLY A 52 -8.78 13.45 -0.08
C GLY A 52 -7.38 13.66 -0.65
N SER A 53 -6.52 14.32 0.13
CA SER A 53 -5.13 14.57 -0.20
C SER A 53 -4.23 13.44 0.23
N PHE A 54 -3.02 13.41 -0.34
CA PHE A 54 -1.92 12.56 0.06
C PHE A 54 -0.74 13.44 0.49
N LEU A 55 0.01 13.01 1.47
CA LEU A 55 1.19 13.71 1.94
C LEU A 55 2.42 12.83 1.74
N PHE A 56 3.40 13.36 1.00
CA PHE A 56 4.65 12.69 0.69
C PHE A 56 5.83 13.50 1.17
N TRP A 57 6.81 12.84 1.74
CA TRP A 57 8.13 13.41 2.03
C TRP A 57 9.10 12.96 0.95
N LYS A 58 9.55 13.90 0.14
CA LYS A 58 10.51 13.65 -0.94
C LYS A 58 11.93 13.65 -0.36
N LEU A 59 12.67 12.59 -0.59
CA LEU A 59 14.02 12.40 -0.09
C LEU A 59 14.96 11.86 -1.17
N PRO A 60 16.19 12.42 -1.31
CA PRO A 60 17.27 11.74 -2.01
C PRO A 60 17.62 10.43 -1.28
N LYS A 61 17.91 9.38 -2.04
CA LYS A 61 18.31 8.09 -1.46
C LYS A 61 19.60 8.19 -0.65
N GLU A 62 20.51 9.05 -1.05
CA GLU A 62 21.81 9.29 -0.39
C GLU A 62 21.69 9.84 1.02
N ASP A 63 20.57 10.53 1.33
CA ASP A 63 20.27 11.07 2.66
C ASP A 63 19.81 10.01 3.67
N ILE A 64 19.57 8.78 3.21
CA ILE A 64 19.13 7.68 4.06
C ILE A 64 20.31 6.74 4.34
N ALA A 65 20.57 6.45 5.61
CA ALA A 65 21.63 5.54 6.03
C ALA A 65 21.37 4.12 5.50
N LYS A 66 22.44 3.44 5.11
CA LYS A 66 22.39 2.00 4.80
C LYS A 66 22.15 1.20 6.09
N SER A 67 21.67 -0.03 5.94
CA SER A 67 21.27 -0.87 7.07
C SER A 67 22.36 -1.08 8.14
N ASP A 68 23.64 -1.05 7.72
CA ASP A 68 24.80 -1.27 8.59
C ASP A 68 25.63 0.03 8.79
N GLU A 69 25.14 1.17 8.34
CA GLU A 69 25.84 2.46 8.39
C GLU A 69 25.43 3.23 9.66
N GLN A 70 26.41 3.64 10.46
CA GLN A 70 26.24 4.52 11.61
C GLN A 70 26.73 5.92 11.25
N ASP A 71 26.10 6.55 10.27
CA ASP A 71 26.39 7.92 9.89
C ASP A 71 25.39 8.85 10.58
N SER A 72 25.88 9.72 11.46
CA SER A 72 25.04 10.69 12.21
C SER A 72 24.43 11.77 11.32
N ASP A 73 24.98 11.97 10.13
CA ASP A 73 24.52 13.00 9.19
C ASP A 73 23.41 12.49 8.27
N LYS A 74 23.13 11.19 8.30
CA LYS A 74 22.07 10.55 7.50
C LYS A 74 20.85 10.18 8.32
N LEU A 75 19.72 10.14 7.65
CA LEU A 75 18.44 9.71 8.22
C LEU A 75 18.45 8.19 8.45
N ASN A 76 18.23 7.77 9.67
CA ASN A 76 18.19 6.37 10.05
C ASN A 76 16.76 5.95 10.42
N PHE A 77 16.07 5.25 9.49
CA PHE A 77 14.75 4.66 9.71
C PHE A 77 14.56 3.41 8.85
N GLN A 78 13.69 2.53 9.30
CA GLN A 78 13.31 1.35 8.55
C GLN A 78 12.22 1.68 7.53
N LEU A 79 12.45 1.30 6.25
CA LEU A 79 11.46 1.39 5.19
C LEU A 79 10.65 0.09 5.07
N TYR A 80 9.38 0.27 4.68
CA TYR A 80 8.45 -0.82 4.43
C TYR A 80 7.80 -0.67 3.05
N GLN A 81 7.50 -1.81 2.44
CA GLN A 81 6.75 -1.89 1.20
C GLN A 81 5.26 -1.81 1.45
N PHE A 82 4.52 -1.34 0.46
CA PHE A 82 3.06 -1.47 0.41
C PHE A 82 2.67 -2.93 0.19
N ILE A 83 1.56 -3.35 0.82
CA ILE A 83 0.94 -4.64 0.54
C ILE A 83 0.32 -4.57 -0.86
N THR A 84 0.71 -5.48 -1.73
CA THR A 84 0.24 -5.55 -3.12
C THR A 84 -0.79 -6.66 -3.32
N ASN A 85 -0.61 -7.78 -2.60
CA ASN A 85 -1.55 -8.88 -2.53
C ASN A 85 -1.86 -9.12 -1.05
N TYR A 86 -3.05 -8.71 -0.64
CA TYR A 86 -3.45 -8.85 0.76
C TYR A 86 -3.80 -10.30 1.08
N ASP A 87 -3.19 -10.84 2.13
CA ASP A 87 -3.53 -12.16 2.68
C ASP A 87 -3.83 -12.01 4.17
N GLU A 88 -5.04 -12.37 4.60
CA GLU A 88 -5.48 -12.28 5.99
C GLU A 88 -4.56 -13.07 6.96
N ARG A 89 -3.86 -14.07 6.44
CA ARG A 89 -2.89 -14.89 7.22
C ARG A 89 -1.56 -14.18 7.43
N LYS A 90 -1.22 -13.20 6.58
CA LYS A 90 0.03 -12.43 6.59
C LYS A 90 -0.25 -10.94 6.29
N PRO A 91 -0.94 -10.24 7.18
CA PRO A 91 -1.44 -8.89 6.91
C PRO A 91 -0.40 -7.78 7.11
N HIS A 92 0.89 -8.12 7.21
CA HIS A 92 1.95 -7.18 7.55
C HIS A 92 2.69 -6.66 6.33
N ASN A 93 3.13 -5.40 6.41
CA ASN A 93 4.02 -4.81 5.42
C ASN A 93 5.43 -5.42 5.54
N GLU A 94 6.05 -5.74 4.42
CA GLU A 94 7.40 -6.28 4.37
C GLU A 94 8.45 -5.16 4.48
N LYS A 95 9.53 -5.43 5.21
CA LYS A 95 10.70 -4.53 5.29
C LYS A 95 11.46 -4.54 3.98
N ILE A 96 12.05 -3.39 3.64
CA ILE A 96 12.96 -3.27 2.52
C ILE A 96 14.22 -2.52 2.96
N ARG A 97 15.38 -2.96 2.48
CA ARG A 97 16.65 -2.28 2.69
C ARG A 97 16.85 -1.21 1.63
N ILE A 98 17.46 -0.09 2.02
CA ILE A 98 17.72 1.03 1.11
C ILE A 98 18.58 0.60 -0.10
N GLU A 99 19.50 -0.35 0.10
CA GLU A 99 20.38 -0.87 -0.95
C GLU A 99 19.62 -1.60 -2.06
N GLN A 100 18.46 -2.16 -1.77
CA GLN A 100 17.62 -2.88 -2.72
C GLN A 100 16.83 -1.93 -3.64
N ILE A 101 16.72 -0.66 -3.26
CA ILE A 101 15.95 0.34 -4.02
C ILE A 101 16.83 0.91 -5.14
N ARG A 102 16.34 0.86 -6.37
CA ARG A 102 17.09 1.28 -7.57
C ARG A 102 16.92 2.77 -7.92
N ARG A 103 16.03 3.48 -7.24
CA ARG A 103 15.74 4.89 -7.52
C ARG A 103 16.57 5.78 -6.60
N ASP A 104 17.05 6.89 -7.14
CA ASP A 104 17.88 7.85 -6.41
C ASP A 104 17.03 8.86 -5.62
N GLU A 105 15.77 8.97 -5.94
CA GLU A 105 14.80 9.83 -5.27
C GLU A 105 13.59 9.01 -4.83
N LEU A 106 13.24 9.16 -3.55
CA LEU A 106 12.15 8.42 -2.91
C LEU A 106 11.06 9.35 -2.40
N TYR A 107 9.86 8.83 -2.29
CA TYR A 107 8.71 9.47 -1.65
C TYR A 107 8.26 8.62 -0.47
N ILE A 108 8.41 9.16 0.72
CA ILE A 108 7.90 8.53 1.93
C ILE A 108 6.46 8.99 2.13
N VAL A 109 5.53 8.05 2.18
CA VAL A 109 4.11 8.36 2.35
C VAL A 109 3.84 8.64 3.81
N LEU A 110 3.47 9.88 4.15
CA LEU A 110 3.14 10.31 5.50
C LEU A 110 1.65 10.26 5.78
N ASP A 111 0.81 10.51 4.76
CA ASP A 111 -0.64 10.32 4.83
C ASP A 111 -1.19 9.72 3.55
N GLY A 112 -2.28 8.94 3.68
CA GLY A 112 -2.96 8.29 2.57
C GLY A 112 -2.55 6.83 2.33
N GLN A 113 -1.75 6.22 3.20
CA GLN A 113 -1.30 4.82 3.09
C GLN A 113 -2.45 3.84 2.83
N GLN A 114 -3.53 3.90 3.61
CA GLN A 114 -4.67 2.97 3.47
C GLN A 114 -5.33 3.09 2.09
N ARG A 115 -5.47 4.31 1.59
CA ARG A 115 -6.04 4.58 0.27
C ARG A 115 -5.13 4.10 -0.86
N LEU A 116 -3.82 4.38 -0.78
CA LEU A 116 -2.84 3.92 -1.78
C LEU A 116 -2.75 2.40 -1.83
N THR A 117 -2.71 1.73 -0.68
CA THR A 117 -2.74 0.27 -0.61
C THR A 117 -4.02 -0.28 -1.25
N SER A 118 -5.17 0.33 -0.95
CA SER A 118 -6.47 -0.06 -1.50
C SER A 118 -6.55 0.15 -3.01
N LEU A 119 -6.00 1.25 -3.52
CA LEU A 119 -5.90 1.51 -4.96
C LEU A 119 -5.04 0.45 -5.66
N TYR A 120 -3.89 0.08 -5.07
CA TYR A 120 -3.05 -0.97 -5.65
C TYR A 120 -3.77 -2.31 -5.67
N ILE A 121 -4.33 -2.75 -4.53
CA ILE A 121 -5.04 -4.03 -4.41
C ILE A 121 -6.21 -4.08 -5.40
N GLY A 122 -6.97 -2.99 -5.54
CA GLY A 122 -8.13 -2.94 -6.43
C GLY A 122 -7.76 -2.90 -7.92
N LEU A 123 -6.66 -2.23 -8.31
CA LEU A 123 -6.27 -2.08 -9.72
C LEU A 123 -5.36 -3.19 -10.23
N LYS A 124 -4.46 -3.70 -9.40
CA LYS A 124 -3.40 -4.62 -9.81
C LYS A 124 -3.26 -5.85 -8.94
N GLY A 125 -3.69 -5.76 -7.68
CA GLY A 125 -3.45 -6.78 -6.68
C GLY A 125 -4.63 -7.74 -6.49
N THR A 126 -4.52 -8.49 -5.40
CA THR A 126 -5.52 -9.46 -4.97
C THR A 126 -5.78 -9.33 -3.47
N ARG A 127 -6.89 -9.89 -3.02
CA ARG A 127 -7.17 -10.09 -1.60
C ARG A 127 -7.49 -11.55 -1.33
N THR A 128 -6.87 -12.14 -0.32
CA THR A 128 -7.15 -13.49 0.16
C THR A 128 -7.78 -13.40 1.53
N LEU A 129 -9.03 -13.81 1.63
CA LEU A 129 -9.82 -13.77 2.86
C LEU A 129 -10.41 -15.14 3.17
N LYS A 130 -10.65 -15.39 4.46
CA LYS A 130 -11.32 -16.60 4.91
C LYS A 130 -12.78 -16.60 4.47
N LYS A 131 -13.23 -17.70 3.88
CA LYS A 131 -14.64 -17.94 3.53
C LYS A 131 -15.51 -17.92 4.81
N LYS A 132 -16.72 -17.37 4.69
CA LYS A 132 -17.70 -17.43 5.78
C LYS A 132 -17.93 -18.89 6.19
N ASN A 133 -17.98 -19.14 7.49
CA ASN A 133 -18.20 -20.46 8.08
C ASN A 133 -17.15 -21.54 7.81
N ALA A 134 -16.03 -21.23 7.16
CA ALA A 134 -14.94 -22.19 6.99
C ALA A 134 -14.13 -22.35 8.29
N LYS A 135 -13.73 -23.59 8.60
CA LYS A 135 -12.83 -23.87 9.73
C LYS A 135 -11.40 -23.46 9.35
N ILE A 136 -10.65 -22.87 10.31
CA ILE A 136 -9.29 -22.36 10.07
C ILE A 136 -8.34 -23.46 9.57
N ASN A 137 -8.53 -24.71 10.03
CA ASN A 137 -7.68 -25.85 9.66
C ASN A 137 -8.03 -26.47 8.30
N ASN A 138 -8.98 -25.90 7.55
CA ASN A 138 -9.33 -26.39 6.23
C ASN A 138 -8.40 -25.71 5.20
N PRO A 139 -7.62 -26.45 4.39
CA PRO A 139 -6.77 -25.87 3.33
C PRO A 139 -7.53 -25.00 2.34
N ASN A 140 -8.81 -25.31 2.10
CA ASN A 140 -9.69 -24.56 1.21
C ASN A 140 -10.50 -23.45 1.90
N ALA A 141 -10.13 -23.09 3.13
CA ALA A 141 -10.84 -22.08 3.91
C ALA A 141 -10.66 -20.65 3.39
N TYR A 142 -9.63 -20.41 2.59
CA TYR A 142 -9.28 -19.10 2.06
C TYR A 142 -9.59 -18.99 0.58
N GLU A 143 -9.96 -17.80 0.14
CA GLU A 143 -10.30 -17.52 -1.25
C GLU A 143 -9.61 -16.23 -1.70
N GLU A 144 -8.85 -16.32 -2.80
CA GLU A 144 -8.27 -15.15 -3.46
C GLU A 144 -9.30 -14.50 -4.38
N LYS A 145 -9.43 -13.17 -4.28
CA LYS A 145 -10.37 -12.36 -5.08
C LYS A 145 -9.66 -11.16 -5.69
N ARG A 146 -10.20 -10.73 -6.83
CA ARG A 146 -9.86 -9.47 -7.48
C ARG A 146 -11.08 -8.56 -7.53
N LEU A 147 -10.84 -7.26 -7.62
CA LEU A 147 -11.88 -6.28 -7.86
C LEU A 147 -12.18 -6.21 -9.37
N TYR A 148 -13.45 -6.21 -9.72
CA TYR A 148 -13.93 -6.06 -11.08
C TYR A 148 -15.00 -4.97 -11.15
N LEU A 149 -14.99 -4.19 -12.23
CA LEU A 149 -16.06 -3.24 -12.54
C LEU A 149 -17.12 -3.94 -13.40
N ASN A 150 -18.38 -3.90 -12.95
CA ASN A 150 -19.50 -4.37 -13.74
C ASN A 150 -19.92 -3.28 -14.74
N LEU A 151 -19.70 -3.52 -16.02
CA LEU A 151 -20.04 -2.58 -17.10
C LEU A 151 -21.46 -2.76 -17.66
N LYS A 152 -22.26 -3.69 -17.08
CA LYS A 152 -23.59 -4.03 -17.60
C LYS A 152 -24.75 -3.34 -16.84
N HIS A 153 -24.48 -2.28 -16.09
CA HIS A 153 -25.49 -1.47 -15.40
C HIS A 153 -25.35 -0.01 -15.73
#